data_376fd07c5fe363f279cdc44fee6aaddd
#
_entry.id   376fd07c5fe363f279cdc44fee6aaddd
#
_cell.length_a   1.000
_cell.length_b   1.000
_cell.length_c   1.000
_cell.angle_alpha   90.00
_cell.angle_beta   90.00
_cell.angle_gamma   90.00
#
_symmetry.space_group_name_H-M   'P 1'
#
loop_
_entity.id
_entity.type
_entity.pdbx_description
1 polymer ?
#
loop_
_entity_poly.entity_id
_entity_poly.type
_entity_poly.pdbx_seq_one_letter_code
_entity_poly.pdbx_strand_id
1 'polypeptide(L)'
;ERSRGLGDVYKRQKLGIDFLISSANKCIQGVPGFGFIIARRSLMEKCKGIARSLSLDLYEQWETMEKGHGKWRFTSPTHVVRAFMQALTELKAEGGVEARHARYCENHRVLVEGMRALGYKTLLPDEQQSPVITSFYYPSADFNFKDFYLKLKAKGFVIYPGKISQADTFRIGNIGDVYPTDFMKLIETIKES
;
A
#
# COMPACT_ATOMS: atom_id res chain seq x y z
N GLU A 1 -4.49 0.27 16.14
CA GLU A 1 -4.50 1.46 15.25
C GLU A 1 -3.67 1.16 14.02
N ARG A 2 -4.27 1.23 12.83
CA ARG A 2 -3.61 0.85 11.57
C ARG A 2 -2.63 1.93 11.13
N SER A 3 -1.45 1.52 10.65
CA SER A 3 -0.43 2.39 10.05
C SER A 3 -1.00 3.22 8.90
N ARG A 4 -0.80 4.54 8.93
CA ARG A 4 -1.32 5.50 7.95
C ARG A 4 -0.20 6.32 7.28
N GLY A 5 0.95 5.69 7.00
CA GLY A 5 2.05 6.34 6.27
C GLY A 5 3.10 7.05 7.16
N LEU A 6 3.85 8.00 6.60
CA LEU A 6 4.97 8.67 7.29
C LEU A 6 4.58 9.44 8.58
N GLY A 7 3.33 9.82 8.75
CA GLY A 7 2.81 10.35 10.02
C GLY A 7 3.01 9.40 11.20
N ASP A 8 3.22 8.12 10.91
CA ASP A 8 3.49 7.10 11.92
C ASP A 8 4.88 7.18 12.57
N VAL A 9 5.85 7.89 11.97
CA VAL A 9 7.16 8.07 12.62
C VAL A 9 6.99 8.86 13.92
N TYR A 10 6.18 9.91 13.92
CA TYR A 10 5.86 10.68 15.12
C TYR A 10 4.99 9.90 16.10
N LYS A 11 3.96 9.20 15.60
CA LYS A 11 3.13 8.31 16.42
C LYS A 11 3.94 7.15 17.00
N ARG A 12 4.90 6.62 16.23
CA ARG A 12 5.81 5.58 16.68
C ARG A 12 6.56 5.95 17.95
N GLN A 13 7.05 7.19 18.06
CA GLN A 13 7.73 7.66 19.28
C GLN A 13 6.78 7.66 20.47
N LYS A 14 5.54 8.10 20.28
CA LYS A 14 4.50 8.08 21.33
C LYS A 14 4.07 6.67 21.72
N LEU A 15 4.01 5.74 20.78
CA LEU A 15 3.61 4.34 21.01
C LEU A 15 4.76 3.45 21.44
N GLY A 16 6.01 3.95 21.50
CA GLY A 16 7.17 3.17 21.88
C GLY A 16 7.56 2.07 20.88
N ILE A 17 7.19 2.19 19.61
CA ILE A 17 7.53 1.20 18.56
C ILE A 17 9.04 1.24 18.30
N ASP A 18 9.68 0.09 18.38
CA ASP A 18 11.13 -0.06 18.25
C ASP A 18 11.60 -0.22 16.81
N PHE A 19 10.84 -0.95 15.99
CA PHE A 19 11.11 -1.18 14.58
C PHE A 19 9.84 -0.99 13.76
N LEU A 20 9.93 -0.19 12.70
CA LEU A 20 8.88 -0.02 11.70
C LEU A 20 9.44 -0.47 10.35
N ILE A 21 8.75 -1.41 9.70
CA ILE A 21 9.11 -1.91 8.38
C ILE A 21 8.05 -1.44 7.38
N SER A 22 8.49 -0.88 6.26
CA SER A 22 7.59 -0.44 5.19
C SER A 22 8.20 -0.71 3.81
N SER A 23 7.39 -0.61 2.78
CA SER A 23 7.83 -0.79 1.40
C SER A 23 7.68 0.50 0.59
N ALA A 24 8.53 0.66 -0.42
CA ALA A 24 8.54 1.85 -1.28
C ALA A 24 7.25 2.03 -2.09
N ASN A 25 6.58 0.93 -2.47
CA ASN A 25 5.54 0.87 -3.50
C ASN A 25 4.09 0.84 -2.99
N LYS A 26 3.83 1.26 -1.75
CA LYS A 26 2.45 1.36 -1.24
C LYS A 26 1.99 2.83 -1.23
N CYS A 27 1.52 3.34 -0.11
CA CYS A 27 0.97 4.70 -0.03
C CYS A 27 1.94 5.83 -0.42
N ILE A 28 3.25 5.57 -0.43
CA ILE A 28 4.27 6.53 -0.89
C ILE A 28 4.34 6.58 -2.43
N GLN A 29 3.83 5.55 -3.12
CA GLN A 29 3.77 5.47 -4.58
C GLN A 29 5.14 5.40 -5.28
N GLY A 30 6.16 4.86 -4.62
CA GLY A 30 7.40 4.46 -5.27
C GLY A 30 7.21 3.17 -6.09
N VAL A 31 8.24 2.78 -6.84
CA VAL A 31 8.22 1.50 -7.56
C VAL A 31 8.62 0.34 -6.65
N PRO A 32 8.16 -0.90 -6.92
CA PRO A 32 8.61 -2.07 -6.17
C PRO A 32 10.12 -2.30 -6.31
N GLY A 33 10.77 -2.81 -5.26
CA GLY A 33 12.17 -3.20 -5.35
C GLY A 33 12.96 -3.13 -4.04
N PHE A 34 12.46 -2.39 -3.03
CA PHE A 34 13.02 -2.44 -1.69
C PHE A 34 12.00 -2.11 -0.60
N GLY A 35 12.30 -2.55 0.61
CA GLY A 35 11.69 -2.09 1.83
C GLY A 35 12.65 -1.21 2.62
N PHE A 36 12.13 -0.40 3.52
CA PHE A 36 12.94 0.38 4.44
C PHE A 36 12.51 0.14 5.89
N ILE A 37 13.45 0.32 6.78
CA ILE A 37 13.26 0.07 8.20
C ILE A 37 13.66 1.32 8.97
N ILE A 38 12.78 1.77 9.85
CA ILE A 38 13.07 2.84 10.81
C ILE A 38 13.18 2.17 12.18
N ALA A 39 14.36 2.27 12.79
CA ALA A 39 14.65 1.59 14.04
C ALA A 39 15.10 2.58 15.13
N ARG A 40 14.85 2.22 16.39
CA ARG A 40 15.45 2.91 17.53
C ARG A 40 16.94 2.53 17.59
N ARG A 41 17.85 3.51 17.48
CA ARG A 41 19.30 3.28 17.43
C ARG A 41 19.79 2.38 18.58
N SER A 42 19.42 2.69 19.80
CA SER A 42 19.84 1.92 20.98
C SER A 42 19.39 0.44 20.99
N LEU A 43 18.37 0.09 20.20
CA LEU A 43 17.94 -1.30 20.02
C LEU A 43 18.58 -1.93 18.79
N MET A 44 18.85 -1.16 17.74
CA MET A 44 19.64 -1.63 16.61
C MET A 44 21.04 -2.08 17.06
N GLU A 45 21.69 -1.31 17.94
CA GLU A 45 22.99 -1.64 18.52
C GLU A 45 22.98 -2.97 19.28
N LYS A 46 21.86 -3.32 19.93
CA LYS A 46 21.69 -4.61 20.62
C LYS A 46 21.45 -5.79 19.68
N CYS A 47 21.20 -5.56 18.41
CA CYS A 47 20.96 -6.63 17.42
C CYS A 47 22.23 -7.28 16.90
N LYS A 48 23.41 -6.84 17.30
CA LYS A 48 24.69 -7.41 16.86
C LYS A 48 24.75 -8.91 17.13
N GLY A 49 25.00 -9.69 16.07
CA GLY A 49 25.19 -11.13 16.17
C GLY A 49 23.91 -11.94 16.46
N ILE A 50 22.73 -11.34 16.40
CA ILE A 50 21.45 -12.04 16.66
C ILE A 50 20.87 -12.64 15.37
N ALA A 51 21.12 -12.01 14.22
CA ALA A 51 20.54 -12.44 12.95
C ALA A 51 21.00 -13.87 12.57
N ARG A 52 20.04 -14.69 12.09
CA ARG A 52 20.30 -16.05 11.60
C ARG A 52 20.58 -16.08 10.09
N SER A 53 20.42 -14.97 9.41
CA SER A 53 20.58 -14.84 7.96
C SER A 53 21.60 -13.77 7.64
N LEU A 54 22.57 -14.08 6.78
CA LEU A 54 23.55 -13.11 6.29
C LEU A 54 22.88 -11.94 5.55
N SER A 55 21.92 -12.23 4.68
CA SER A 55 21.29 -11.22 3.83
C SER A 55 20.24 -10.36 4.55
N LEU A 56 19.69 -10.84 5.67
CA LEU A 56 18.67 -10.16 6.45
C LEU A 56 19.20 -9.63 7.80
N ASP A 57 20.52 -9.58 7.96
CA ASP A 57 21.15 -8.99 9.15
C ASP A 57 21.08 -7.47 9.08
N LEU A 58 20.12 -6.90 9.81
CA LEU A 58 19.89 -5.47 9.83
C LEU A 58 21.02 -4.70 10.54
N TYR A 59 21.62 -5.31 11.57
CA TYR A 59 22.75 -4.68 12.27
C TYR A 59 23.92 -4.49 11.33
N GLU A 60 24.32 -5.53 10.64
CA GLU A 60 25.43 -5.48 9.69
C GLU A 60 25.15 -4.55 8.49
N GLN A 61 23.91 -4.48 8.00
CA GLN A 61 23.54 -3.51 6.98
C GLN A 61 23.67 -2.07 7.50
N TRP A 62 23.14 -1.80 8.67
CA TRP A 62 23.20 -0.50 9.31
C TRP A 62 24.66 -0.09 9.62
N GLU A 63 25.46 -0.98 10.23
CA GLU A 63 26.86 -0.70 10.57
C GLU A 63 27.71 -0.43 9.31
N THR A 64 27.47 -1.18 8.24
CA THR A 64 28.13 -0.95 6.94
C THR A 64 27.80 0.44 6.38
N MET A 65 26.54 0.84 6.45
CA MET A 65 26.09 2.17 5.98
C MET A 65 26.65 3.30 6.84
N GLU A 66 26.69 3.13 8.16
CA GLU A 66 27.26 4.14 9.08
C GLU A 66 28.77 4.34 8.83
N LYS A 67 29.54 3.24 8.77
CA LYS A 67 30.99 3.27 8.51
C LYS A 67 31.35 3.67 7.08
N GLY A 68 30.51 3.33 6.13
CA GLY A 68 30.71 3.55 4.70
C GLY A 68 30.05 4.82 4.16
N HIS A 69 29.64 5.76 5.01
CA HIS A 69 28.98 7.01 4.60
C HIS A 69 27.78 6.80 3.66
N GLY A 70 26.91 5.85 3.99
CA GLY A 70 25.73 5.50 3.22
C GLY A 70 25.95 4.38 2.17
N LYS A 71 27.12 3.77 2.10
CA LYS A 71 27.36 2.63 1.22
C LYS A 71 26.55 1.43 1.68
N TRP A 72 25.81 0.83 0.76
CA TRP A 72 25.05 -0.38 1.05
C TRP A 72 25.97 -1.59 1.23
N ARG A 73 25.58 -2.50 2.11
CA ARG A 73 26.31 -3.76 2.35
C ARG A 73 26.39 -4.63 1.09
N PHE A 74 25.31 -4.67 0.32
CA PHE A 74 25.20 -5.40 -0.94
C PHE A 74 24.89 -4.43 -2.08
N THR A 75 24.78 -4.94 -3.32
CA THR A 75 24.41 -4.14 -4.48
C THR A 75 23.06 -3.42 -4.24
N SER A 76 23.08 -2.11 -4.31
CA SER A 76 21.89 -1.30 -4.10
C SER A 76 21.01 -1.25 -5.35
N PRO A 77 19.66 -1.28 -5.19
CA PRO A 77 18.73 -1.07 -6.30
C PRO A 77 18.61 0.43 -6.63
N THR A 78 19.68 1.04 -7.16
CA THR A 78 19.83 2.49 -7.31
C THR A 78 18.69 3.16 -8.06
N HIS A 79 18.19 2.54 -9.13
CA HIS A 79 17.06 3.08 -9.91
C HIS A 79 15.78 3.14 -9.08
N VAL A 80 15.51 2.10 -8.29
CA VAL A 80 14.33 2.04 -7.42
C VAL A 80 14.44 3.05 -6.28
N VAL A 81 15.63 3.21 -5.70
CA VAL A 81 15.90 4.22 -4.67
C VAL A 81 15.72 5.64 -5.24
N ARG A 82 16.18 5.88 -6.46
CA ARG A 82 15.99 7.17 -7.15
C ARG A 82 14.50 7.44 -7.43
N ALA A 83 13.76 6.42 -7.87
CA ALA A 83 12.30 6.52 -8.05
C ALA A 83 11.59 6.80 -6.73
N PHE A 84 12.04 6.20 -5.62
CA PHE A 84 11.48 6.47 -4.30
C PHE A 84 11.73 7.92 -3.85
N MET A 85 12.89 8.48 -4.15
CA MET A 85 13.17 9.90 -3.88
C MET A 85 12.19 10.81 -4.64
N GLN A 86 11.89 10.48 -5.90
CA GLN A 86 10.89 11.20 -6.70
C GLN A 86 9.49 11.07 -6.07
N ALA A 87 9.09 9.86 -5.67
CA ALA A 87 7.80 9.64 -5.00
C ALA A 87 7.65 10.44 -3.69
N LEU A 88 8.72 10.61 -2.92
CA LEU A 88 8.72 11.46 -1.73
C LEU A 88 8.58 12.95 -2.09
N THR A 89 9.18 13.38 -3.19
CA THR A 89 9.02 14.75 -3.72
C THR A 89 7.58 15.01 -4.13
N GLU A 90 6.96 14.07 -4.84
CA GLU A 90 5.55 14.14 -5.25
C GLU A 90 4.60 14.12 -4.04
N LEU A 91 4.85 13.26 -3.06
CA LEU A 91 4.09 13.23 -1.81
C LEU A 91 4.12 14.60 -1.10
N LYS A 92 5.31 15.22 -1.04
CA LYS A 92 5.47 16.55 -0.45
C LYS A 92 4.73 17.63 -1.26
N ALA A 93 4.82 17.58 -2.58
CA ALA A 93 4.16 18.53 -3.47
C ALA A 93 2.62 18.41 -3.40
N GLU A 94 2.08 17.21 -3.19
CA GLU A 94 0.64 16.98 -3.00
C GLU A 94 0.10 17.60 -1.70
N GLY A 95 0.96 17.95 -0.76
CA GLY A 95 0.59 18.45 0.58
C GLY A 95 0.87 17.46 1.70
N GLY A 96 1.68 16.44 1.43
CA GLY A 96 2.15 15.46 2.41
C GLY A 96 1.17 14.32 2.68
N VAL A 97 1.38 13.67 3.82
CA VAL A 97 0.62 12.47 4.20
C VAL A 97 -0.86 12.75 4.37
N GLU A 98 -1.21 13.90 4.93
CA GLU A 98 -2.60 14.26 5.21
C GLU A 98 -3.40 14.49 3.93
N ALA A 99 -2.85 15.23 2.97
CA ALA A 99 -3.48 15.45 1.66
C ALA A 99 -3.63 14.12 0.88
N ARG A 100 -2.57 13.31 0.85
CA ARG A 100 -2.60 11.97 0.25
C ARG A 100 -3.65 11.08 0.89
N HIS A 101 -3.76 11.08 2.20
CA HIS A 101 -4.76 10.32 2.94
C HIS A 101 -6.18 10.81 2.61
N ALA A 102 -6.40 12.11 2.57
CA ALA A 102 -7.70 12.69 2.20
C ALA A 102 -8.14 12.25 0.79
N ARG A 103 -7.22 12.27 -0.19
CA ARG A 103 -7.49 11.76 -1.54
C ARG A 103 -7.86 10.27 -1.54
N TYR A 104 -7.14 9.44 -0.79
CA TYR A 104 -7.47 8.01 -0.69
C TYR A 104 -8.81 7.76 0.00
N CYS A 105 -9.16 8.54 1.00
CA CYS A 105 -10.48 8.48 1.64
C CYS A 105 -11.59 8.85 0.66
N GLU A 106 -11.39 9.87 -0.15
CA GLU A 106 -12.36 10.27 -1.16
C GLU A 106 -12.48 9.24 -2.29
N ASN A 107 -11.37 8.69 -2.76
CA ASN A 107 -11.36 7.57 -3.71
C ASN A 107 -12.17 6.39 -3.16
N HIS A 108 -11.93 6.02 -1.92
CA HIS A 108 -12.63 4.94 -1.24
C HIS A 108 -14.13 5.22 -1.12
N ARG A 109 -14.51 6.43 -0.72
CA ARG A 109 -15.91 6.84 -0.61
C ARG A 109 -16.65 6.68 -1.94
N VAL A 110 -16.08 7.26 -3.02
CA VAL A 110 -16.67 7.19 -4.36
C VAL A 110 -16.80 5.74 -4.83
N LEU A 111 -15.75 4.93 -4.62
CA LEU A 111 -15.78 3.51 -4.99
C LEU A 111 -16.87 2.75 -4.24
N VAL A 112 -16.91 2.86 -2.91
CA VAL A 112 -17.83 2.07 -2.08
C VAL A 112 -19.29 2.48 -2.34
N GLU A 113 -19.57 3.78 -2.41
CA GLU A 113 -20.91 4.28 -2.72
C GLU A 113 -21.37 3.81 -4.11
N GLY A 114 -20.52 3.94 -5.12
CA GLY A 114 -20.85 3.50 -6.49
C GLY A 114 -21.08 1.99 -6.59
N MET A 115 -20.21 1.19 -5.97
CA MET A 115 -20.36 -0.28 -5.96
C MET A 115 -21.62 -0.72 -5.23
N ARG A 116 -21.95 -0.08 -4.11
CA ARG A 116 -23.20 -0.36 -3.38
C ARG A 116 -24.44 0.01 -4.18
N ALA A 117 -24.40 1.09 -4.93
CA ALA A 117 -25.49 1.48 -5.84
C ALA A 117 -25.72 0.46 -6.95
N LEU A 118 -24.68 -0.31 -7.33
CA LEU A 118 -24.75 -1.43 -8.27
C LEU A 118 -25.09 -2.78 -7.58
N GLY A 119 -25.37 -2.78 -6.27
CA GLY A 119 -25.76 -3.97 -5.52
C GLY A 119 -24.62 -4.80 -4.92
N TYR A 120 -23.35 -4.37 -5.07
CA TYR A 120 -22.23 -5.06 -4.45
C TYR A 120 -22.15 -4.80 -2.95
N LYS A 121 -21.72 -5.80 -2.19
CA LYS A 121 -21.56 -5.71 -0.73
C LYS A 121 -20.09 -5.74 -0.37
N THR A 122 -19.69 -4.89 0.58
CA THR A 122 -18.34 -4.90 1.15
C THR A 122 -18.19 -6.04 2.16
N LEU A 123 -17.00 -6.68 2.17
CA LEU A 123 -16.69 -7.74 3.12
C LEU A 123 -16.64 -7.25 4.58
N LEU A 124 -16.09 -6.05 4.79
CA LEU A 124 -15.95 -5.46 6.12
C LEU A 124 -17.00 -4.36 6.33
N PRO A 125 -17.47 -4.17 7.56
CA PRO A 125 -18.29 -3.02 7.92
C PRO A 125 -17.47 -1.72 7.83
N ASP A 126 -18.12 -0.58 7.69
CA ASP A 126 -17.49 0.69 7.34
C ASP A 126 -16.41 1.13 8.33
N GLU A 127 -16.64 0.92 9.63
CA GLU A 127 -15.71 1.25 10.70
C GLU A 127 -14.41 0.41 10.69
N GLN A 128 -14.40 -0.70 9.97
CA GLN A 128 -13.24 -1.59 9.85
C GLN A 128 -12.54 -1.49 8.48
N GLN A 129 -13.10 -0.72 7.55
CA GLN A 129 -12.51 -0.57 6.23
C GLN A 129 -11.26 0.31 6.24
N SER A 130 -10.39 0.07 5.28
CA SER A 130 -9.20 0.87 5.02
C SER A 130 -9.34 1.61 3.70
N PRO A 131 -8.94 2.90 3.61
CA PRO A 131 -9.03 3.67 2.37
C PRO A 131 -8.01 3.25 1.31
N VAL A 132 -7.28 2.13 1.49
CA VAL A 132 -6.24 1.69 0.55
C VAL A 132 -6.67 0.55 -0.36
N ILE A 133 -7.61 -0.30 0.09
CA ILE A 133 -8.13 -1.42 -0.68
C ILE A 133 -9.46 -1.89 -0.10
N THR A 134 -10.41 -2.22 -0.95
CA THR A 134 -11.74 -2.71 -0.55
C THR A 134 -11.98 -4.09 -1.13
N SER A 135 -12.48 -5.00 -0.30
CA SER A 135 -12.94 -6.33 -0.71
C SER A 135 -14.45 -6.32 -0.85
N PHE A 136 -14.93 -6.81 -1.98
CA PHE A 136 -16.36 -6.97 -2.31
C PHE A 136 -16.70 -8.44 -2.44
N TYR A 137 -17.87 -8.84 -1.95
CA TYR A 137 -18.42 -10.17 -2.26
C TYR A 137 -18.77 -10.28 -3.74
N TYR A 138 -18.74 -11.50 -4.27
CA TYR A 138 -19.37 -11.79 -5.55
C TYR A 138 -20.86 -11.47 -5.46
N PRO A 139 -21.46 -10.86 -6.49
CA PRO A 139 -22.86 -10.45 -6.43
C PRO A 139 -23.83 -11.61 -6.47
N SER A 140 -23.41 -12.77 -7.04
CA SER A 140 -24.21 -13.98 -7.16
C SER A 140 -23.31 -15.24 -7.20
N ALA A 141 -23.89 -16.41 -7.01
CA ALA A 141 -23.16 -17.68 -7.00
C ALA A 141 -22.61 -18.08 -8.39
N ASP A 142 -23.22 -17.61 -9.45
CA ASP A 142 -22.82 -17.82 -10.85
C ASP A 142 -21.87 -16.74 -11.38
N PHE A 143 -21.45 -15.79 -10.54
CA PHE A 143 -20.54 -14.73 -10.94
C PHE A 143 -19.17 -15.28 -11.33
N ASN A 144 -18.76 -15.01 -12.56
CA ASN A 144 -17.45 -15.39 -13.06
C ASN A 144 -16.46 -14.21 -12.97
N PHE A 145 -15.60 -14.23 -11.95
CA PHE A 145 -14.60 -13.20 -11.77
C PHE A 145 -13.65 -13.05 -12.96
N LYS A 146 -13.28 -14.14 -13.63
CA LYS A 146 -12.37 -14.09 -14.78
C LYS A 146 -12.97 -13.31 -15.94
N ASP A 147 -14.22 -13.55 -16.25
CA ASP A 147 -14.93 -12.85 -17.33
C ASP A 147 -15.12 -11.38 -16.97
N PHE A 148 -15.53 -11.08 -15.74
CA PHE A 148 -15.63 -9.73 -15.21
C PHE A 148 -14.28 -8.98 -15.29
N TYR A 149 -13.19 -9.61 -14.82
CA TYR A 149 -11.84 -9.06 -14.92
C TYR A 149 -11.44 -8.76 -16.36
N LEU A 150 -11.69 -9.68 -17.31
CA LEU A 150 -11.32 -9.49 -18.71
C LEU A 150 -12.10 -8.33 -19.36
N LYS A 151 -13.37 -8.16 -19.04
CA LYS A 151 -14.19 -7.03 -19.50
C LYS A 151 -13.61 -5.69 -18.97
N LEU A 152 -13.32 -5.59 -17.69
CA LEU A 152 -12.72 -4.40 -17.10
C LEU A 152 -11.34 -4.10 -17.69
N LYS A 153 -10.51 -5.15 -17.84
CA LYS A 153 -9.17 -5.02 -18.44
C LYS A 153 -9.22 -4.49 -19.87
N ALA A 154 -10.17 -4.94 -20.66
CA ALA A 154 -10.37 -4.44 -22.03
C ALA A 154 -10.72 -2.93 -22.09
N LYS A 155 -11.26 -2.40 -20.99
CA LYS A 155 -11.58 -0.98 -20.79
C LYS A 155 -10.49 -0.21 -20.03
N GLY A 156 -9.34 -0.85 -19.75
CA GLY A 156 -8.17 -0.23 -19.10
C GLY A 156 -8.12 -0.36 -17.57
N PHE A 157 -9.03 -1.12 -16.95
CA PHE A 157 -9.05 -1.31 -15.51
C PHE A 157 -8.54 -2.69 -15.11
N VAL A 158 -7.57 -2.74 -14.19
CA VAL A 158 -7.03 -3.98 -13.63
C VAL A 158 -7.39 -4.06 -12.15
N ILE A 159 -8.11 -5.10 -11.77
CA ILE A 159 -8.51 -5.37 -10.39
C ILE A 159 -7.91 -6.69 -9.89
N TYR A 160 -8.09 -7.03 -8.63
CA TYR A 160 -7.46 -8.19 -8.02
C TYR A 160 -8.47 -9.25 -7.59
N PRO A 161 -8.16 -10.54 -7.77
CA PRO A 161 -8.95 -11.61 -7.14
C PRO A 161 -8.89 -11.49 -5.63
N GLY A 162 -9.90 -12.01 -4.95
CA GLY A 162 -9.89 -12.19 -3.49
C GLY A 162 -8.82 -13.20 -3.07
N LYS A 163 -8.36 -13.10 -1.82
CA LYS A 163 -7.41 -14.03 -1.20
C LYS A 163 -7.97 -14.65 0.08
N ILE A 164 -9.27 -14.61 0.26
CA ILE A 164 -9.92 -15.10 1.49
C ILE A 164 -10.47 -16.47 1.17
N SER A 165 -9.98 -17.50 1.88
CA SER A 165 -10.33 -18.89 1.65
C SER A 165 -11.78 -19.27 2.02
N GLN A 166 -12.51 -18.38 2.70
CA GLN A 166 -13.84 -18.66 3.22
C GLN A 166 -14.97 -17.83 2.57
N ALA A 167 -14.66 -16.99 1.60
CA ALA A 167 -15.64 -16.15 0.92
C ALA A 167 -15.21 -15.81 -0.51
N ASP A 168 -16.15 -15.93 -1.42
CA ASP A 168 -15.98 -15.55 -2.82
C ASP A 168 -15.98 -14.02 -2.93
N THR A 169 -14.78 -13.46 -3.10
CA THR A 169 -14.55 -12.02 -3.10
C THR A 169 -13.56 -11.60 -4.18
N PHE A 170 -13.61 -10.32 -4.54
CA PHE A 170 -12.59 -9.66 -5.31
C PHE A 170 -12.20 -8.33 -4.63
N ARG A 171 -11.10 -7.73 -5.08
CA ARG A 171 -10.57 -6.52 -4.44
C ARG A 171 -10.29 -5.42 -5.45
N ILE A 172 -10.59 -4.19 -5.04
CA ILE A 172 -10.24 -2.98 -5.78
C ILE A 172 -9.35 -2.11 -4.89
N GLY A 173 -8.16 -1.75 -5.40
CA GLY A 173 -7.22 -0.87 -4.71
C GLY A 173 -7.55 0.60 -4.97
N ASN A 174 -7.33 1.43 -3.96
CA ASN A 174 -7.63 2.86 -3.99
C ASN A 174 -6.37 3.73 -3.97
N ILE A 175 -5.19 3.10 -3.86
CA ILE A 175 -3.89 3.78 -3.83
C ILE A 175 -3.27 3.88 -5.22
N GLY A 176 -2.34 4.79 -5.38
CA GLY A 176 -1.67 5.06 -6.64
C GLY A 176 -1.98 6.46 -7.13
N ASP A 177 -1.53 6.76 -8.33
CA ASP A 177 -1.86 8.02 -9.02
C ASP A 177 -3.23 7.91 -9.68
N VAL A 178 -4.25 7.78 -8.82
CA VAL A 178 -5.67 7.65 -9.19
C VAL A 178 -6.51 8.62 -8.36
N TYR A 179 -7.59 9.09 -8.95
CA TYR A 179 -8.42 10.16 -8.44
C TYR A 179 -9.90 9.75 -8.42
N PRO A 180 -10.80 10.46 -7.72
CA PRO A 180 -12.23 10.13 -7.68
C PRO A 180 -12.87 9.96 -9.05
N THR A 181 -12.42 10.74 -10.06
CA THR A 181 -12.89 10.65 -11.44
C THR A 181 -12.58 9.31 -12.10
N ASP A 182 -11.48 8.65 -11.71
CA ASP A 182 -11.12 7.33 -12.25
C ASP A 182 -12.05 6.25 -11.67
N PHE A 183 -12.44 6.40 -10.41
CA PHE A 183 -13.42 5.52 -9.78
C PHE A 183 -14.83 5.73 -10.34
N MET A 184 -15.24 6.94 -10.67
CA MET A 184 -16.49 7.19 -11.39
C MET A 184 -16.51 6.47 -12.72
N LYS A 185 -15.44 6.55 -13.51
CA LYS A 185 -15.31 5.82 -14.79
C LYS A 185 -15.33 4.31 -14.59
N LEU A 186 -14.66 3.80 -13.54
CA LEU A 186 -14.70 2.38 -13.20
C LEU A 186 -16.12 1.92 -12.90
N ILE A 187 -16.87 2.68 -12.08
CA ILE A 187 -18.26 2.35 -11.73
C ILE A 187 -19.16 2.29 -12.98
N GLU A 188 -19.06 3.28 -13.88
CA GLU A 188 -19.79 3.24 -15.16
C GLU A 188 -19.40 2.02 -16.00
N THR A 189 -18.11 1.70 -16.06
CA THR A 189 -17.62 0.50 -16.76
C THR A 189 -18.18 -0.79 -16.15
N ILE A 190 -18.27 -0.88 -14.83
CA ILE A 190 -18.86 -2.03 -14.13
C ILE A 190 -20.35 -2.15 -14.42
N LYS A 191 -21.07 -1.03 -14.46
CA LYS A 191 -22.49 -0.99 -14.76
C LYS A 191 -22.82 -1.53 -16.15
N GLU A 192 -21.91 -1.34 -17.12
CA GLU A 192 -22.03 -1.83 -18.51
C GLU A 192 -21.57 -3.30 -18.68
N SER A 193 -21.00 -3.91 -17.65
CA SER A 193 -20.34 -5.23 -17.75
C SER A 193 -21.25 -6.38 -17.41
#